data_463d5f7ffdb2469caca796b0b5d12345
#
_entry.id   463d5f7ffdb2469caca796b0b5d12345
#
_cell.length_a   1.000
_cell.length_b   1.000
_cell.length_c   1.000
_cell.angle_alpha   90.00
_cell.angle_beta   90.00
_cell.angle_gamma   90.00
#
_symmetry.space_group_name_H-M   'P 1'
#
loop_
_entity.id
_entity.type
_entity.pdbx_description
1 polymer ?
#
loop_
_entity_poly.entity_id
_entity_poly.type
_entity_poly.pdbx_seq_one_letter_code
_entity_poly.pdbx_strand_id
1 'polypeptide(L)'
;MAFLRCQKGCDIKMSFIKVDNITKTFKVAKRNSGLRAALKSFFKREYKVVEAVKNVSFEIKKGEIVGYIGPNGAGKSTTIKMLSGILLPTSGSIKINNLDPIKDRKEYVSKIGVVFGQRSQLAFDIPAEDTFDLLRDIYKLDNDEYQKTKKYLVELLGIEEIIKKPVRTLSLGERMRCEIASSLLHKPEILFLDEPTIGLDAISKKIVRDFIKKINKEDKVTVILTTHDMNDIEALAKRIILIGNGEILYDGNIKTLKVKYGSYKNIKIFTKDKIDNIKVKGIIKKCKKEDYYNFIIDSNIISISNFLSKLTIKYNIEDIEIDNESIDDVILKLYEDYEL
;
A
#
# COMPACT_ATOMS: atom_id res chain seq x y z
N MET A 1 16.02 -52.24 -20.48
CA MET A 1 16.40 -50.81 -20.45
C MET A 1 15.26 -50.03 -19.81
N ALA A 2 15.38 -49.65 -18.58
CA ALA A 2 14.34 -49.05 -17.75
C ALA A 2 14.44 -47.51 -17.86
N PHE A 3 13.37 -46.89 -18.36
CA PHE A 3 13.20 -45.44 -18.28
C PHE A 3 12.75 -45.04 -16.88
N LEU A 4 13.67 -44.56 -16.07
CA LEU A 4 13.36 -43.85 -14.80
C LEU A 4 12.73 -42.52 -15.12
N ARG A 5 11.41 -42.44 -15.03
CA ARG A 5 10.67 -41.17 -14.95
C ARG A 5 10.92 -40.54 -13.57
N CYS A 6 11.73 -39.52 -13.54
CA CYS A 6 11.87 -38.61 -12.39
C CYS A 6 10.60 -37.75 -12.34
N GLN A 7 9.62 -38.14 -11.50
CA GLN A 7 8.51 -37.28 -11.10
C GLN A 7 9.04 -36.33 -10.03
N LYS A 8 9.61 -35.20 -10.45
CA LYS A 8 9.70 -34.03 -9.56
C LYS A 8 8.28 -33.48 -9.46
N GLY A 9 7.66 -33.67 -8.29
CA GLY A 9 6.42 -33.01 -7.92
C GLY A 9 6.64 -31.49 -7.97
N CYS A 10 6.18 -30.88 -9.04
CA CYS A 10 6.03 -29.44 -9.14
C CYS A 10 4.81 -29.10 -8.28
N ASP A 11 5.01 -28.71 -7.03
CA ASP A 11 4.00 -28.03 -6.24
C ASP A 11 3.66 -26.75 -6.99
N ILE A 12 2.68 -26.81 -7.85
CA ILE A 12 2.03 -25.65 -8.46
C ILE A 12 1.30 -24.99 -7.28
N LYS A 13 1.99 -24.10 -6.58
CA LYS A 13 1.35 -23.21 -5.60
C LYS A 13 0.39 -22.35 -6.39
N MET A 14 -0.88 -22.78 -6.46
CA MET A 14 -1.93 -22.01 -7.11
C MET A 14 -1.98 -20.61 -6.53
N SER A 15 -1.97 -19.61 -7.40
CA SER A 15 -2.11 -18.21 -7.00
C SER A 15 -3.48 -18.03 -6.35
N PHE A 16 -3.51 -17.37 -5.18
CA PHE A 16 -4.74 -17.11 -4.45
C PHE A 16 -5.54 -15.96 -5.07
N ILE A 17 -4.83 -14.92 -5.53
CA ILE A 17 -5.38 -13.82 -6.33
C ILE A 17 -4.68 -13.86 -7.67
N LYS A 18 -5.46 -13.92 -8.75
CA LYS A 18 -4.98 -13.84 -10.12
C LYS A 18 -5.69 -12.72 -10.85
N VAL A 19 -4.91 -11.77 -11.32
CA VAL A 19 -5.37 -10.64 -12.13
C VAL A 19 -4.72 -10.77 -13.50
N ASP A 20 -5.53 -10.77 -14.56
CA ASP A 20 -5.06 -11.01 -15.91
C ASP A 20 -5.57 -9.91 -16.87
N ASN A 21 -4.63 -9.08 -17.32
CA ASN A 21 -4.81 -8.01 -18.31
C ASN A 21 -6.01 -7.10 -18.04
N ILE A 22 -6.26 -6.73 -16.77
CA ILE A 22 -7.38 -5.86 -16.43
C ILE A 22 -7.15 -4.44 -16.95
N THR A 23 -8.20 -3.90 -17.57
CA THR A 23 -8.24 -2.51 -18.03
C THR A 23 -9.50 -1.84 -17.51
N LYS A 24 -9.39 -0.57 -17.11
CA LYS A 24 -10.55 0.24 -16.75
C LYS A 24 -10.51 1.59 -17.40
N THR A 25 -11.53 1.86 -18.22
CA THR A 25 -11.74 3.14 -18.89
C THR A 25 -12.98 3.83 -18.34
N PHE A 26 -12.90 5.16 -18.21
CA PHE A 26 -14.01 6.03 -17.85
C PHE A 26 -14.28 7.05 -18.96
N LYS A 27 -15.56 7.27 -19.26
CA LYS A 27 -16.00 8.34 -20.16
C LYS A 27 -16.33 9.57 -19.30
N VAL A 28 -15.49 10.59 -19.35
CA VAL A 28 -15.67 11.84 -18.61
C VAL A 28 -16.16 12.91 -19.58
N ALA A 29 -17.31 13.52 -19.28
CA ALA A 29 -17.83 14.60 -20.11
C ALA A 29 -16.90 15.81 -20.05
N LYS A 30 -16.48 16.33 -21.23
CA LYS A 30 -15.76 17.59 -21.32
C LYS A 30 -16.70 18.73 -20.92
N ARG A 31 -16.37 19.43 -19.84
CA ARG A 31 -17.04 20.68 -19.48
C ARG A 31 -16.26 21.84 -20.08
N ASN A 32 -16.81 22.47 -21.09
CA ASN A 32 -16.29 23.73 -21.58
C ASN A 32 -16.90 24.88 -20.76
N SER A 33 -16.10 25.82 -20.30
CA SER A 33 -16.57 27.00 -19.54
C SER A 33 -17.32 27.99 -20.44
N GLY A 34 -18.43 28.54 -19.94
CA GLY A 34 -19.22 29.57 -20.60
C GLY A 34 -20.66 29.15 -20.92
N LEU A 35 -21.61 30.12 -20.83
CA LEU A 35 -23.05 29.93 -21.06
C LEU A 35 -23.38 29.33 -22.44
N ARG A 36 -22.68 29.78 -23.50
CA ARG A 36 -22.84 29.25 -24.85
C ARG A 36 -22.40 27.80 -24.99
N ALA A 37 -21.32 27.41 -24.26
CA ALA A 37 -20.83 26.05 -24.22
C ALA A 37 -21.78 25.15 -23.42
N ALA A 38 -22.38 25.65 -22.35
CA ALA A 38 -23.40 24.94 -21.58
C ALA A 38 -24.63 24.61 -22.43
N LEU A 39 -25.14 25.56 -23.22
CA LEU A 39 -26.26 25.32 -24.15
C LEU A 39 -25.91 24.30 -25.25
N LYS A 40 -24.69 24.39 -25.81
CA LYS A 40 -24.22 23.41 -26.82
C LYS A 40 -24.05 21.99 -26.24
N SER A 41 -23.67 21.87 -24.95
CA SER A 41 -23.51 20.59 -24.26
C SER A 41 -24.85 19.87 -24.03
N PHE A 42 -25.99 20.52 -24.07
CA PHE A 42 -27.32 19.92 -24.03
C PHE A 42 -27.63 19.09 -25.29
N PHE A 43 -27.10 19.54 -26.46
CA PHE A 43 -27.36 18.87 -27.74
C PHE A 43 -26.25 17.92 -28.16
N LYS A 44 -24.99 18.15 -27.74
CA LYS A 44 -23.84 17.29 -28.11
C LYS A 44 -22.81 17.25 -26.97
N ARG A 45 -22.82 16.14 -26.21
CA ARG A 45 -21.82 15.91 -25.16
C ARG A 45 -20.57 15.30 -25.77
N GLU A 46 -19.45 15.98 -25.62
CA GLU A 46 -18.14 15.42 -25.92
C GLU A 46 -17.61 14.70 -24.70
N TYR A 47 -17.06 13.50 -24.90
CA TYR A 47 -16.48 12.69 -23.84
C TYR A 47 -14.98 12.56 -24.06
N LYS A 48 -14.21 12.70 -22.98
CA LYS A 48 -12.82 12.26 -22.93
C LYS A 48 -12.79 10.85 -22.32
N VAL A 49 -12.12 9.92 -22.99
CA VAL A 49 -11.85 8.60 -22.42
C VAL A 49 -10.61 8.73 -21.55
N VAL A 50 -10.71 8.28 -20.30
CA VAL A 50 -9.60 8.23 -19.35
C VAL A 50 -9.37 6.77 -19.02
N GLU A 51 -8.20 6.24 -19.33
CA GLU A 51 -7.77 4.90 -18.97
C GLU A 51 -7.12 4.95 -17.58
N ALA A 52 -7.88 4.60 -16.56
CA ALA A 52 -7.43 4.63 -15.18
C ALA A 52 -6.57 3.41 -14.82
N VAL A 53 -6.76 2.29 -15.51
CA VAL A 53 -5.96 1.06 -15.37
C VAL A 53 -5.80 0.47 -16.76
N LYS A 54 -4.57 0.05 -17.12
CA LYS A 54 -4.18 -0.40 -18.45
C LYS A 54 -3.43 -1.72 -18.37
N ASN A 55 -4.04 -2.80 -18.86
CA ASN A 55 -3.44 -4.12 -19.00
C ASN A 55 -2.65 -4.62 -17.76
N VAL A 56 -3.18 -4.37 -16.57
CA VAL A 56 -2.54 -4.75 -15.30
C VAL A 56 -2.71 -6.24 -15.06
N SER A 57 -1.59 -6.94 -14.82
CA SER A 57 -1.56 -8.37 -14.50
C SER A 57 -0.63 -8.64 -13.33
N PHE A 58 -1.09 -9.39 -12.33
CA PHE A 58 -0.28 -9.85 -11.19
C PHE A 58 -0.94 -11.03 -10.49
N GLU A 59 -0.16 -11.72 -9.67
CA GLU A 59 -0.63 -12.82 -8.84
C GLU A 59 -0.19 -12.62 -7.40
N ILE A 60 -1.06 -12.96 -6.43
CA ILE A 60 -0.74 -12.89 -4.99
C ILE A 60 -1.01 -14.26 -4.36
N LYS A 61 -0.12 -14.68 -3.45
CA LYS A 61 -0.24 -15.94 -2.72
C LYS A 61 -1.12 -15.76 -1.47
N LYS A 62 -1.75 -16.85 -1.01
CA LYS A 62 -2.51 -16.84 0.24
C LYS A 62 -1.61 -16.47 1.42
N GLY A 63 -2.09 -15.58 2.29
CA GLY A 63 -1.36 -15.09 3.45
C GLY A 63 -0.21 -14.12 3.14
N GLU A 64 -0.14 -13.57 1.92
CA GLU A 64 0.84 -12.54 1.56
C GLU A 64 0.33 -11.15 1.96
N ILE A 65 1.23 -10.27 2.43
CA ILE A 65 0.96 -8.84 2.56
C ILE A 65 1.64 -8.13 1.39
N VAL A 66 0.86 -7.44 0.57
CA VAL A 66 1.34 -6.73 -0.62
C VAL A 66 1.00 -5.25 -0.51
N GLY A 67 2.01 -4.40 -0.66
CA GLY A 67 1.83 -2.96 -0.83
C GLY A 67 1.50 -2.65 -2.29
N TYR A 68 0.35 -2.01 -2.55
CA TYR A 68 -0.05 -1.55 -3.87
C TYR A 68 0.09 -0.03 -3.92
N ILE A 69 1.20 0.46 -4.44
CA ILE A 69 1.64 1.85 -4.30
C ILE A 69 1.76 2.57 -5.65
N GLY A 70 1.69 3.89 -5.60
CA GLY A 70 1.74 4.72 -6.82
C GLY A 70 1.35 6.18 -6.52
N PRO A 71 1.60 7.12 -7.42
CA PRO A 71 1.18 8.51 -7.25
C PRO A 71 -0.34 8.67 -7.26
N ASN A 72 -0.82 9.87 -6.93
CA ASN A 72 -2.24 10.19 -7.04
C ASN A 72 -2.68 10.10 -8.49
N GLY A 73 -3.84 9.43 -8.72
CA GLY A 73 -4.33 9.21 -10.08
C GLY A 73 -3.75 7.99 -10.80
N ALA A 74 -2.75 7.29 -10.24
CA ALA A 74 -2.13 6.12 -10.87
C ALA A 74 -3.05 4.89 -11.03
N GLY A 75 -4.27 4.91 -10.45
CA GLY A 75 -5.24 3.81 -10.59
C GLY A 75 -5.38 2.91 -9.36
N LYS A 76 -4.69 3.20 -8.23
CA LYS A 76 -4.71 2.38 -7.00
C LYS A 76 -6.13 2.03 -6.53
N SER A 77 -6.90 3.04 -6.12
CA SER A 77 -8.26 2.83 -5.60
C SER A 77 -9.21 2.28 -6.68
N THR A 78 -8.94 2.52 -7.97
CA THR A 78 -9.69 1.89 -9.06
C THR A 78 -9.44 0.40 -9.10
N THR A 79 -8.19 -0.03 -8.95
CA THR A 79 -7.82 -1.45 -8.89
C THR A 79 -8.41 -2.12 -7.66
N ILE A 80 -8.29 -1.51 -6.47
CA ILE A 80 -8.91 -2.04 -5.24
C ILE A 80 -10.43 -2.20 -5.41
N LYS A 81 -11.12 -1.23 -6.03
CA LYS A 81 -12.55 -1.34 -6.30
C LYS A 81 -12.89 -2.45 -7.29
N MET A 82 -12.03 -2.75 -8.26
CA MET A 82 -12.22 -3.90 -9.15
C MET A 82 -11.98 -5.21 -8.42
N LEU A 83 -10.92 -5.31 -7.62
CA LEU A 83 -10.62 -6.48 -6.80
C LEU A 83 -11.73 -6.75 -5.77
N SER A 84 -12.27 -5.73 -5.13
CA SER A 84 -13.37 -5.87 -4.15
C SER A 84 -14.75 -6.10 -4.79
N GLY A 85 -14.84 -6.20 -6.13
CA GLY A 85 -16.10 -6.43 -6.84
C GLY A 85 -17.06 -5.24 -6.83
N ILE A 86 -16.60 -4.04 -6.48
CA ILE A 86 -17.39 -2.79 -6.54
C ILE A 86 -17.44 -2.25 -7.97
N LEU A 87 -16.37 -2.47 -8.73
CA LEU A 87 -16.21 -1.93 -10.07
C LEU A 87 -15.91 -3.04 -11.06
N LEU A 88 -16.68 -3.10 -12.16
CA LEU A 88 -16.41 -4.04 -13.25
C LEU A 88 -15.24 -3.54 -14.09
N PRO A 89 -14.21 -4.36 -14.39
CA PRO A 89 -13.20 -4.04 -15.39
C PRO A 89 -13.83 -3.86 -16.78
N THR A 90 -13.22 -3.03 -17.63
CA THR A 90 -13.63 -2.87 -19.03
C THR A 90 -13.21 -4.08 -19.87
N SER A 91 -12.04 -4.65 -19.55
CA SER A 91 -11.52 -5.90 -20.13
C SER A 91 -10.61 -6.61 -19.15
N GLY A 92 -10.21 -7.84 -19.46
CA GLY A 92 -9.42 -8.69 -18.60
C GLY A 92 -10.26 -9.51 -17.61
N SER A 93 -9.60 -10.21 -16.70
CA SER A 93 -10.26 -11.07 -15.72
C SER A 93 -9.61 -11.01 -14.34
N ILE A 94 -10.43 -11.22 -13.31
CA ILE A 94 -9.99 -11.30 -11.91
C ILE A 94 -10.54 -12.62 -11.36
N LYS A 95 -9.65 -13.40 -10.75
CA LYS A 95 -10.04 -14.57 -9.97
C LYS A 95 -9.36 -14.54 -8.61
N ILE A 96 -10.16 -14.75 -7.57
CA ILE A 96 -9.70 -14.71 -6.19
C ILE A 96 -10.26 -15.96 -5.50
N ASN A 97 -9.35 -16.85 -5.07
CA ASN A 97 -9.72 -18.18 -4.58
C ASN A 97 -10.69 -18.91 -5.54
N ASN A 98 -10.41 -18.84 -6.85
CA ASN A 98 -11.22 -19.34 -7.97
C ASN A 98 -12.58 -18.64 -8.19
N LEU A 99 -12.96 -17.68 -7.36
CA LEU A 99 -14.18 -16.89 -7.51
C LEU A 99 -13.94 -15.66 -8.38
N ASP A 100 -14.94 -15.33 -9.19
CA ASP A 100 -15.00 -14.07 -9.93
C ASP A 100 -15.72 -13.02 -9.05
N PRO A 101 -15.10 -11.87 -8.73
CA PRO A 101 -15.68 -10.86 -7.83
C PRO A 101 -17.06 -10.34 -8.24
N ILE A 102 -17.42 -10.46 -9.52
CA ILE A 102 -18.69 -9.96 -10.05
C ILE A 102 -19.70 -11.11 -10.23
N LYS A 103 -19.27 -12.21 -10.84
CA LYS A 103 -20.17 -13.34 -11.14
C LYS A 103 -20.55 -14.10 -9.87
N ASP A 104 -19.60 -14.33 -8.99
CA ASP A 104 -19.76 -15.08 -7.75
C ASP A 104 -19.96 -14.15 -6.54
N ARG A 105 -20.49 -12.93 -6.78
CA ARG A 105 -20.50 -11.81 -5.83
C ARG A 105 -20.97 -12.17 -4.42
N LYS A 106 -22.05 -12.95 -4.29
CA LYS A 106 -22.61 -13.29 -2.98
C LYS A 106 -21.64 -14.10 -2.12
N GLU A 107 -21.00 -15.10 -2.70
CA GLU A 107 -20.00 -15.91 -2.04
C GLU A 107 -18.70 -15.12 -1.83
N TYR A 108 -18.31 -14.35 -2.83
CA TYR A 108 -17.08 -13.57 -2.79
C TYR A 108 -17.07 -12.53 -1.66
N VAL A 109 -18.17 -11.75 -1.51
CA VAL A 109 -18.25 -10.68 -0.50
C VAL A 109 -18.14 -11.24 0.93
N SER A 110 -18.60 -12.46 1.18
CA SER A 110 -18.47 -13.10 2.50
C SER A 110 -17.03 -13.51 2.85
N LYS A 111 -16.10 -13.46 1.88
CA LYS A 111 -14.69 -13.87 2.06
C LYS A 111 -13.72 -12.68 2.07
N ILE A 112 -14.21 -11.46 1.90
CA ILE A 112 -13.38 -10.26 1.85
C ILE A 112 -13.77 -9.25 2.92
N GLY A 113 -12.77 -8.62 3.52
CA GLY A 113 -12.91 -7.37 4.27
C GLY A 113 -12.38 -6.21 3.43
N VAL A 114 -13.04 -5.06 3.49
CA VAL A 114 -12.62 -3.86 2.75
C VAL A 114 -12.69 -2.67 3.69
N VAL A 115 -11.65 -1.86 3.75
CA VAL A 115 -11.63 -0.59 4.47
C VAL A 115 -11.17 0.51 3.53
N PHE A 116 -12.00 1.55 3.37
CA PHE A 116 -11.67 2.75 2.59
C PHE A 116 -11.38 3.90 3.55
N GLY A 117 -10.15 4.42 3.54
CA GLY A 117 -9.73 5.46 4.50
C GLY A 117 -10.57 6.74 4.50
N GLN A 118 -11.19 7.07 3.36
CA GLN A 118 -12.03 8.27 3.22
C GLN A 118 -13.54 8.02 3.34
N ARG A 119 -13.99 6.78 3.50
CA ARG A 119 -15.40 6.43 3.58
C ARG A 119 -15.64 5.50 4.75
N SER A 120 -16.50 5.92 5.66
CA SER A 120 -16.92 5.08 6.78
C SER A 120 -17.97 4.06 6.35
N GLN A 121 -17.82 2.83 6.83
CA GLN A 121 -18.84 1.78 6.78
C GLN A 121 -19.70 1.79 8.05
N LEU A 122 -19.21 2.45 9.10
CA LEU A 122 -19.91 2.59 10.36
C LEU A 122 -21.02 3.65 10.24
N ALA A 123 -22.16 3.39 10.84
CA ALA A 123 -23.26 4.34 10.92
C ALA A 123 -22.87 5.51 11.84
N PHE A 124 -22.91 6.73 11.31
CA PHE A 124 -22.29 7.91 11.90
C PHE A 124 -22.88 8.35 13.24
N ASP A 125 -24.21 8.20 13.42
CA ASP A 125 -24.95 8.73 14.55
C ASP A 125 -25.15 7.73 15.70
N ILE A 126 -24.78 6.47 15.52
CA ILE A 126 -24.93 5.41 16.53
C ILE A 126 -23.57 4.86 16.96
N PRO A 127 -23.49 4.13 18.10
CA PRO A 127 -22.28 3.43 18.51
C PRO A 127 -21.77 2.46 17.43
N ALA A 128 -20.43 2.30 17.36
CA ALA A 128 -19.85 1.33 16.42
C ALA A 128 -20.32 -0.10 16.71
N GLU A 129 -20.59 -0.42 17.96
CA GLU A 129 -21.12 -1.71 18.40
C GLU A 129 -22.44 -2.07 17.73
N ASP A 130 -23.36 -1.11 17.56
CA ASP A 130 -24.65 -1.33 16.89
C ASP A 130 -24.43 -1.69 15.40
N THR A 131 -23.43 -1.07 14.77
CA THR A 131 -23.05 -1.45 13.40
C THR A 131 -22.46 -2.86 13.36
N PHE A 132 -21.69 -3.28 14.37
CA PHE A 132 -21.14 -4.63 14.46
C PHE A 132 -22.25 -5.67 14.58
N ASP A 133 -23.28 -5.39 15.40
CA ASP A 133 -24.43 -6.26 15.55
C ASP A 133 -25.27 -6.36 14.24
N LEU A 134 -25.43 -5.23 13.53
CA LEU A 134 -26.03 -5.23 12.19
C LEU A 134 -25.23 -6.10 11.20
N LEU A 135 -23.90 -6.03 11.23
CA LEU A 135 -23.05 -6.86 10.36
C LEU A 135 -23.16 -8.34 10.71
N ARG A 136 -23.27 -8.71 12.01
CA ARG A 136 -23.57 -10.08 12.41
C ARG A 136 -24.80 -10.61 11.68
N ASP A 137 -25.89 -9.81 11.66
CA ASP A 137 -27.17 -10.21 11.06
C ASP A 137 -27.09 -10.25 9.53
N ILE A 138 -26.40 -9.29 8.91
CA ILE A 138 -26.17 -9.25 7.45
C ILE A 138 -25.38 -10.49 6.99
N TYR A 139 -24.29 -10.82 7.69
CA TYR A 139 -23.46 -11.98 7.37
C TYR A 139 -23.99 -13.29 7.95
N LYS A 140 -25.11 -13.25 8.72
CA LYS A 140 -25.74 -14.40 9.39
C LYS A 140 -24.75 -15.20 10.23
N LEU A 141 -23.94 -14.49 11.01
CA LEU A 141 -22.92 -15.10 11.86
C LEU A 141 -23.59 -15.81 13.05
N ASP A 142 -23.04 -16.96 13.44
CA ASP A 142 -23.39 -17.60 14.69
C ASP A 142 -23.09 -16.67 15.86
N ASN A 143 -24.00 -16.59 16.84
CA ASN A 143 -23.86 -15.60 17.91
C ASN A 143 -22.65 -15.87 18.81
N ASP A 144 -22.36 -17.12 19.14
CA ASP A 144 -21.24 -17.46 20.03
C ASP A 144 -19.89 -17.23 19.33
N GLU A 145 -19.84 -17.54 18.05
CA GLU A 145 -18.66 -17.27 17.22
C GLU A 145 -18.46 -15.76 17.02
N TYR A 146 -19.53 -15.02 16.77
CA TYR A 146 -19.51 -13.56 16.67
C TYR A 146 -19.00 -12.91 17.97
N GLN A 147 -19.51 -13.28 19.14
CA GLN A 147 -19.08 -12.72 20.41
C GLN A 147 -17.58 -12.99 20.69
N LYS A 148 -17.11 -14.19 20.39
CA LYS A 148 -15.66 -14.55 20.50
C LYS A 148 -14.82 -13.68 19.58
N THR A 149 -15.23 -13.53 18.31
CA THR A 149 -14.51 -12.74 17.32
C THR A 149 -14.53 -11.26 17.67
N LYS A 150 -15.69 -10.72 18.05
CA LYS A 150 -15.87 -9.33 18.49
C LYS A 150 -14.93 -9.03 19.67
N LYS A 151 -14.95 -9.88 20.71
CA LYS A 151 -14.08 -9.73 21.88
C LYS A 151 -12.59 -9.70 21.49
N TYR A 152 -12.17 -10.67 20.69
CA TYR A 152 -10.78 -10.75 20.19
C TYR A 152 -10.36 -9.47 19.43
N LEU A 153 -11.17 -9.00 18.50
CA LEU A 153 -10.87 -7.82 17.70
C LEU A 153 -10.86 -6.53 18.54
N VAL A 154 -11.80 -6.41 19.46
CA VAL A 154 -11.95 -5.26 20.36
C VAL A 154 -10.74 -5.13 21.29
N GLU A 155 -10.33 -6.23 21.94
CA GLU A 155 -9.16 -6.28 22.81
C GLU A 155 -7.88 -5.98 22.02
N LEU A 156 -7.72 -6.57 20.82
CA LEU A 156 -6.52 -6.42 20.01
C LEU A 156 -6.33 -5.01 19.46
N LEU A 157 -7.43 -4.32 19.15
CA LEU A 157 -7.41 -2.94 18.65
C LEU A 157 -7.52 -1.90 19.77
N GLY A 158 -7.75 -2.30 21.01
CA GLY A 158 -7.90 -1.42 22.17
C GLY A 158 -9.07 -0.46 22.00
N ILE A 159 -10.25 -0.99 21.69
CA ILE A 159 -11.47 -0.20 21.39
C ILE A 159 -12.65 -0.49 22.31
N GLU A 160 -12.43 -1.12 23.49
CA GLU A 160 -13.47 -1.57 24.42
C GLU A 160 -14.43 -0.45 24.83
N GLU A 161 -13.88 0.72 25.16
CA GLU A 161 -14.67 1.90 25.57
C GLU A 161 -15.08 2.77 24.37
N ILE A 162 -14.44 2.56 23.23
CA ILE A 162 -14.63 3.37 22.03
C ILE A 162 -15.89 2.90 21.28
N ILE A 163 -16.10 1.59 21.16
CA ILE A 163 -17.22 1.02 20.39
C ILE A 163 -18.60 1.39 20.92
N LYS A 164 -18.69 1.78 22.20
CA LYS A 164 -19.92 2.21 22.88
C LYS A 164 -20.31 3.67 22.59
N LYS A 165 -19.41 4.44 21.97
CA LYS A 165 -19.63 5.85 21.66
C LYS A 165 -20.14 6.02 20.23
N PRO A 166 -21.00 7.03 19.97
CA PRO A 166 -21.42 7.36 18.62
C PRO A 166 -20.21 7.66 17.72
N VAL A 167 -20.19 7.08 16.50
CA VAL A 167 -19.05 7.15 15.58
C VAL A 167 -18.63 8.59 15.28
N ARG A 168 -19.58 9.54 15.23
CA ARG A 168 -19.31 10.97 15.02
C ARG A 168 -18.43 11.62 16.09
N THR A 169 -18.35 11.03 17.28
CA THR A 169 -17.55 11.56 18.40
C THR A 169 -16.13 11.00 18.44
N LEU A 170 -15.84 10.02 17.62
CA LEU A 170 -14.55 9.34 17.58
C LEU A 170 -13.52 10.17 16.82
N SER A 171 -12.28 10.16 17.31
CA SER A 171 -11.14 10.62 16.54
C SER A 171 -10.95 9.77 15.28
N LEU A 172 -10.19 10.28 14.32
CA LEU A 172 -9.93 9.55 13.08
C LEU A 172 -9.28 8.18 13.35
N GLY A 173 -8.32 8.11 14.29
CA GLY A 173 -7.64 6.88 14.66
C GLY A 173 -8.56 5.88 15.38
N GLU A 174 -9.42 6.36 16.29
CA GLU A 174 -10.43 5.53 16.94
C GLU A 174 -11.43 4.97 15.94
N ARG A 175 -11.93 5.82 15.04
CA ARG A 175 -12.84 5.41 13.97
C ARG A 175 -12.21 4.36 13.06
N MET A 176 -10.96 4.57 12.62
CA MET A 176 -10.26 3.63 11.75
C MET A 176 -10.09 2.26 12.42
N ARG A 177 -9.80 2.21 13.72
CA ARG A 177 -9.71 0.94 14.46
C ARG A 177 -11.06 0.21 14.50
N CYS A 178 -12.16 0.94 14.68
CA CYS A 178 -13.51 0.37 14.58
C CYS A 178 -13.87 -0.09 13.16
N GLU A 179 -13.46 0.65 12.10
CA GLU A 179 -13.64 0.26 10.70
C GLU A 179 -12.91 -1.05 10.38
N ILE A 180 -11.67 -1.18 10.84
CA ILE A 180 -10.88 -2.41 10.65
C ILE A 180 -11.55 -3.57 11.41
N ALA A 181 -11.98 -3.37 12.66
CA ALA A 181 -12.71 -4.39 13.41
C ALA A 181 -13.97 -4.85 12.68
N SER A 182 -14.80 -3.91 12.20
CA SER A 182 -16.05 -4.20 11.49
C SER A 182 -15.82 -5.05 10.22
N SER A 183 -14.73 -4.76 9.50
CA SER A 183 -14.38 -5.49 8.26
C SER A 183 -13.90 -6.93 8.48
N LEU A 184 -13.66 -7.33 9.73
CA LEU A 184 -13.08 -8.63 10.10
C LEU A 184 -14.03 -9.52 10.92
N LEU A 185 -15.21 -9.02 11.31
CA LEU A 185 -16.19 -9.77 12.14
C LEU A 185 -16.60 -11.11 11.51
N HIS A 186 -16.69 -11.16 10.19
CA HIS A 186 -17.07 -12.34 9.41
C HIS A 186 -15.88 -13.22 9.01
N LYS A 187 -14.68 -12.98 9.58
CA LYS A 187 -13.43 -13.73 9.35
C LYS A 187 -13.06 -13.88 7.88
N PRO A 188 -12.86 -12.78 7.14
CA PRO A 188 -12.52 -12.84 5.73
C PRO A 188 -11.15 -13.47 5.49
N GLU A 189 -10.97 -14.08 4.31
CA GLU A 189 -9.68 -14.62 3.87
C GLU A 189 -8.76 -13.52 3.31
N ILE A 190 -9.34 -12.38 2.92
CA ILE A 190 -8.65 -11.24 2.30
C ILE A 190 -9.10 -9.94 2.94
N LEU A 191 -8.15 -9.05 3.18
CA LEU A 191 -8.38 -7.69 3.65
C LEU A 191 -7.81 -6.68 2.66
N PHE A 192 -8.67 -5.85 2.09
CA PHE A 192 -8.29 -4.70 1.27
C PHE A 192 -8.30 -3.45 2.14
N LEU A 193 -7.17 -2.74 2.18
CA LEU A 193 -6.99 -1.53 2.96
C LEU A 193 -6.57 -0.39 2.03
N ASP A 194 -7.49 0.55 1.78
CA ASP A 194 -7.21 1.73 0.95
C ASP A 194 -6.89 2.91 1.85
N GLU A 195 -5.60 3.20 2.03
CA GLU A 195 -5.04 4.26 2.88
C GLU A 195 -5.45 4.19 4.37
N PRO A 196 -5.26 3.05 5.06
CA PRO A 196 -5.79 2.83 6.41
C PRO A 196 -5.12 3.68 7.51
N THR A 197 -4.01 4.33 7.21
CA THR A 197 -3.20 5.09 8.19
C THR A 197 -3.16 6.59 7.90
N ILE A 198 -3.88 7.02 6.85
CA ILE A 198 -3.90 8.45 6.47
C ILE A 198 -4.47 9.31 7.60
N GLY A 199 -3.74 10.37 7.96
CA GLY A 199 -4.17 11.32 9.01
C GLY A 199 -4.18 10.77 10.43
N LEU A 200 -3.69 9.55 10.68
CA LEU A 200 -3.55 8.98 12.01
C LEU A 200 -2.29 9.51 12.72
N ASP A 201 -2.38 9.65 14.04
CA ASP A 201 -1.22 9.88 14.89
C ASP A 201 -0.29 8.64 14.96
N ALA A 202 0.92 8.82 15.48
CA ALA A 202 1.95 7.77 15.52
C ALA A 202 1.52 6.54 16.35
N ILE A 203 0.74 6.74 17.41
CA ILE A 203 0.26 5.67 18.29
C ILE A 203 -0.78 4.84 17.54
N SER A 204 -1.78 5.49 16.96
CA SER A 204 -2.82 4.83 16.16
C SER A 204 -2.24 4.08 14.95
N LYS A 205 -1.27 4.67 14.24
CA LYS A 205 -0.54 3.99 13.16
C LYS A 205 0.15 2.71 13.65
N LYS A 206 0.82 2.78 14.80
CA LYS A 206 1.49 1.62 15.38
C LYS A 206 0.50 0.50 15.72
N ILE A 207 -0.61 0.82 16.38
CA ILE A 207 -1.67 -0.15 16.73
C ILE A 207 -2.18 -0.85 15.46
N VAL A 208 -2.51 -0.09 14.43
CA VAL A 208 -3.02 -0.63 13.15
C VAL A 208 -1.97 -1.53 12.48
N ARG A 209 -0.70 -1.12 12.43
CA ARG A 209 0.39 -1.94 11.85
C ARG A 209 0.58 -3.25 12.60
N ASP A 210 0.66 -3.18 13.94
CA ASP A 210 0.87 -4.38 14.77
C ASP A 210 -0.32 -5.34 14.67
N PHE A 211 -1.53 -4.80 14.59
CA PHE A 211 -2.74 -5.56 14.34
C PHE A 211 -2.70 -6.29 12.98
N ILE A 212 -2.39 -5.58 11.87
CA ILE A 212 -2.30 -6.19 10.53
C ILE A 212 -1.26 -7.32 10.51
N LYS A 213 -0.09 -7.13 11.14
CA LYS A 213 0.92 -8.18 11.25
C LYS A 213 0.38 -9.40 11.97
N LYS A 214 -0.35 -9.19 13.06
CA LYS A 214 -0.86 -10.26 13.90
C LYS A 214 -1.89 -11.09 13.16
N ILE A 215 -2.92 -10.50 12.57
CA ILE A 215 -3.94 -11.25 11.81
C ILE A 215 -3.36 -11.98 10.59
N ASN A 216 -2.38 -11.38 9.93
CA ASN A 216 -1.69 -12.06 8.83
C ASN A 216 -0.88 -13.26 9.32
N LYS A 217 -0.20 -13.15 10.47
CA LYS A 217 0.63 -14.23 11.02
C LYS A 217 -0.21 -15.36 11.61
N GLU A 218 -1.24 -15.04 12.39
CA GLU A 218 -2.06 -15.98 13.14
C GLU A 218 -3.20 -16.54 12.27
N ASP A 219 -3.98 -15.67 11.64
CA ASP A 219 -5.18 -16.05 10.89
C ASP A 219 -4.92 -16.27 9.38
N LYS A 220 -3.67 -16.02 8.92
CA LYS A 220 -3.27 -16.16 7.51
C LYS A 220 -4.10 -15.29 6.54
N VAL A 221 -4.64 -14.18 7.01
CA VAL A 221 -5.37 -13.23 6.18
C VAL A 221 -4.43 -12.66 5.12
N THR A 222 -4.83 -12.72 3.86
CA THR A 222 -4.10 -12.06 2.76
C THR A 222 -4.42 -10.57 2.79
N VAL A 223 -3.42 -9.71 2.71
CA VAL A 223 -3.63 -8.25 2.82
C VAL A 223 -3.10 -7.53 1.59
N ILE A 224 -3.94 -6.70 1.00
CA ILE A 224 -3.51 -5.72 -0.01
C ILE A 224 -3.77 -4.34 0.57
N LEU A 225 -2.69 -3.56 0.71
CA LEU A 225 -2.80 -2.21 1.26
C LEU A 225 -2.27 -1.17 0.27
N THR A 226 -3.01 -0.07 0.16
CA THR A 226 -2.51 1.16 -0.47
C THR A 226 -2.12 2.15 0.62
N THR A 227 -1.05 2.88 0.41
CA THR A 227 -0.64 3.97 1.29
C THR A 227 0.31 4.91 0.56
N HIS A 228 0.42 6.13 1.05
CA HIS A 228 1.46 7.09 0.67
C HIS A 228 2.62 7.10 1.67
N ASP A 229 2.46 6.47 2.84
CA ASP A 229 3.49 6.41 3.88
C ASP A 229 4.35 5.15 3.66
N MET A 230 5.56 5.35 3.15
CA MET A 230 6.48 4.24 2.89
C MET A 230 6.93 3.53 4.17
N ASN A 231 6.86 4.18 5.33
CA ASN A 231 7.12 3.52 6.60
C ASN A 231 6.07 2.43 6.90
N ASP A 232 4.81 2.61 6.46
CA ASP A 232 3.78 1.57 6.56
C ASP A 232 4.13 0.37 5.68
N ILE A 233 4.58 0.66 4.45
CA ILE A 233 4.99 -0.38 3.50
C ILE A 233 6.18 -1.17 4.03
N GLU A 234 7.25 -0.50 4.46
CA GLU A 234 8.43 -1.16 5.03
C GLU A 234 8.12 -1.99 6.27
N ALA A 235 7.19 -1.49 7.11
CA ALA A 235 6.79 -2.18 8.32
C ALA A 235 5.94 -3.42 8.04
N LEU A 236 5.09 -3.42 7.02
CA LEU A 236 4.06 -4.43 6.80
C LEU A 236 4.37 -5.38 5.65
N ALA A 237 4.79 -4.86 4.50
CA ALA A 237 4.90 -5.62 3.27
C ALA A 237 6.34 -6.01 2.97
N LYS A 238 6.53 -7.21 2.43
CA LYS A 238 7.82 -7.64 1.86
C LYS A 238 7.86 -7.43 0.35
N ARG A 239 6.70 -7.38 -0.28
CA ARG A 239 6.50 -7.20 -1.72
C ARG A 239 5.64 -5.99 -1.99
N ILE A 240 6.00 -5.27 -3.04
CA ILE A 240 5.23 -4.15 -3.54
C ILE A 240 4.90 -4.35 -5.02
N ILE A 241 3.74 -3.81 -5.40
CA ILE A 241 3.36 -3.59 -6.78
C ILE A 241 3.28 -2.07 -6.95
N LEU A 242 4.21 -1.52 -7.72
CA LEU A 242 4.29 -0.10 -8.00
C LEU A 242 3.57 0.19 -9.30
N ILE A 243 2.61 1.12 -9.27
CA ILE A 243 1.86 1.53 -10.47
C ILE A 243 2.09 3.00 -10.80
N GLY A 244 2.10 3.30 -12.09
CA GLY A 244 2.15 4.67 -12.64
C GLY A 244 1.33 4.75 -13.91
N ASN A 245 0.61 5.84 -14.13
CA ASN A 245 -0.24 6.04 -15.31
C ASN A 245 -1.18 4.87 -15.68
N GLY A 246 -1.59 4.08 -14.68
CA GLY A 246 -2.46 2.91 -14.86
C GLY A 246 -1.74 1.60 -15.19
N GLU A 247 -0.41 1.57 -15.23
CA GLU A 247 0.42 0.41 -15.58
C GLU A 247 1.30 -0.01 -14.40
N ILE A 248 1.72 -1.29 -14.36
CA ILE A 248 2.68 -1.79 -13.37
C ILE A 248 4.09 -1.40 -13.82
N LEU A 249 4.80 -0.65 -12.96
CA LEU A 249 6.19 -0.26 -13.16
C LEU A 249 7.16 -1.24 -12.51
N TYR A 250 6.75 -1.80 -11.36
CA TYR A 250 7.54 -2.77 -10.62
C TYR A 250 6.63 -3.73 -9.85
N ASP A 251 6.98 -4.99 -9.83
CA ASP A 251 6.38 -6.01 -8.97
C ASP A 251 7.49 -6.87 -8.40
N GLY A 252 7.69 -6.79 -7.09
CA GLY A 252 8.76 -7.54 -6.46
C GLY A 252 9.04 -7.17 -5.01
N ASN A 253 10.13 -7.74 -4.48
CA ASN A 253 10.53 -7.52 -3.09
C ASN A 253 11.15 -6.13 -2.88
N ILE A 254 10.76 -5.46 -1.78
CA ILE A 254 11.27 -4.14 -1.40
C ILE A 254 12.80 -4.11 -1.27
N LYS A 255 13.39 -5.18 -0.69
CA LYS A 255 14.85 -5.25 -0.55
C LYS A 255 15.54 -5.29 -1.90
N THR A 256 14.98 -6.05 -2.85
CA THR A 256 15.51 -6.13 -4.22
C THR A 256 15.40 -4.77 -4.92
N LEU A 257 14.28 -4.05 -4.72
CA LEU A 257 14.10 -2.70 -5.23
C LEU A 257 15.19 -1.76 -4.70
N LYS A 258 15.40 -1.74 -3.38
CA LYS A 258 16.44 -0.92 -2.73
C LYS A 258 17.85 -1.27 -3.23
N VAL A 259 18.16 -2.53 -3.49
CA VAL A 259 19.47 -2.93 -4.02
C VAL A 259 19.62 -2.50 -5.47
N LYS A 260 18.56 -2.63 -6.29
CA LYS A 260 18.64 -2.33 -7.72
C LYS A 260 18.69 -0.83 -8.03
N TYR A 261 17.95 -0.02 -7.28
CA TYR A 261 17.77 1.41 -7.54
C TYR A 261 18.33 2.32 -6.44
N GLY A 262 18.62 1.79 -5.25
CA GLY A 262 19.18 2.51 -4.10
C GLY A 262 20.69 2.57 -4.09
N SER A 263 21.31 3.06 -5.16
CA SER A 263 22.77 3.19 -5.27
C SER A 263 23.35 4.32 -4.42
N TYR A 264 22.52 5.23 -3.94
CA TYR A 264 23.00 6.39 -3.21
C TYR A 264 23.03 6.13 -1.71
N LYS A 265 24.09 6.67 -1.07
CA LYS A 265 24.26 6.66 0.37
C LYS A 265 24.29 8.08 0.87
N ASN A 266 23.56 8.33 1.94
CA ASN A 266 23.50 9.60 2.61
C ASN A 266 24.46 9.55 3.82
N ILE A 267 25.53 10.33 3.80
CA ILE A 267 26.57 10.32 4.83
C ILE A 267 26.61 11.68 5.48
N LYS A 268 26.27 11.73 6.77
CA LYS A 268 26.41 12.92 7.60
C LYS A 268 27.74 12.86 8.33
N ILE A 269 28.52 13.89 8.19
CA ILE A 269 29.83 14.04 8.79
C ILE A 269 29.81 15.19 9.79
N PHE A 270 29.93 14.86 11.06
CA PHE A 270 30.02 15.85 12.15
C PHE A 270 31.48 16.24 12.33
N THR A 271 31.80 17.51 12.16
CA THR A 271 33.16 18.04 12.27
C THR A 271 33.16 19.56 12.46
N LYS A 272 34.10 20.07 13.22
CA LYS A 272 34.38 21.51 13.36
C LYS A 272 35.22 22.07 12.19
N ASP A 273 35.84 21.20 11.43
CA ASP A 273 36.65 21.61 10.32
C ASP A 273 35.76 22.09 9.15
N LYS A 274 36.26 23.13 8.43
CA LYS A 274 35.65 23.53 7.18
C LYS A 274 36.01 22.53 6.09
N ILE A 275 35.00 21.74 5.67
CA ILE A 275 35.17 20.87 4.54
C ILE A 275 34.93 21.67 3.26
N ASP A 276 35.96 22.28 2.71
CA ASP A 276 35.94 22.99 1.44
C ASP A 276 36.60 22.11 0.35
N ASN A 277 36.13 22.22 -0.89
CA ASN A 277 36.76 21.64 -2.09
C ASN A 277 37.15 20.15 -2.06
N ILE A 278 36.22 19.27 -1.63
CA ILE A 278 36.43 17.83 -1.83
C ILE A 278 36.05 17.48 -3.28
N LYS A 279 37.10 17.16 -4.08
CA LYS A 279 36.94 16.60 -5.43
C LYS A 279 37.11 15.08 -5.36
N VAL A 280 36.02 14.37 -5.03
CA VAL A 280 35.98 12.91 -5.04
C VAL A 280 34.94 12.47 -6.06
N LYS A 281 35.36 11.67 -7.03
CA LYS A 281 34.43 11.08 -8.02
C LYS A 281 33.44 10.19 -7.29
N GLY A 282 32.15 10.36 -7.57
CA GLY A 282 31.08 9.63 -6.90
C GLY A 282 30.30 10.45 -5.86
N ILE A 283 30.71 11.67 -5.54
CA ILE A 283 29.90 12.62 -4.78
C ILE A 283 28.86 13.21 -5.74
N ILE A 284 27.57 12.97 -5.46
CA ILE A 284 26.46 13.53 -6.23
C ILE A 284 26.06 14.90 -5.68
N LYS A 285 26.01 15.01 -4.35
CA LYS A 285 25.60 16.25 -3.68
C LYS A 285 26.35 16.42 -2.37
N LYS A 286 26.70 17.67 -2.06
CA LYS A 286 27.26 18.10 -0.79
C LYS A 286 26.43 19.29 -0.29
N CYS A 287 26.00 19.22 0.96
CA CYS A 287 25.32 20.32 1.65
C CYS A 287 25.95 20.51 3.02
N LYS A 288 26.18 21.78 3.43
CA LYS A 288 26.55 22.13 4.80
C LYS A 288 25.22 22.42 5.57
N LYS A 289 25.08 21.83 6.74
CA LYS A 289 24.09 22.16 7.76
C LYS A 289 24.82 22.83 8.94
N GLU A 290 24.09 23.27 9.97
CA GLU A 290 24.69 23.95 11.13
C GLU A 290 25.78 23.09 11.78
N ASP A 291 25.47 21.80 12.07
CA ASP A 291 26.33 20.92 12.85
C ASP A 291 27.06 19.84 12.04
N TYR A 292 26.71 19.64 10.77
CA TYR A 292 27.28 18.57 9.95
C TYR A 292 27.30 18.90 8.46
N TYR A 293 28.17 18.17 7.73
CA TYR A 293 28.14 18.12 6.28
C TYR A 293 27.40 16.88 5.82
N ASN A 294 26.46 17.05 4.90
CA ASN A 294 25.72 15.96 4.30
C ASN A 294 26.23 15.68 2.90
N PHE A 295 26.68 14.44 2.66
CA PHE A 295 27.15 13.94 1.38
C PHE A 295 26.21 12.87 0.85
N ILE A 296 25.78 13.02 -0.40
CA ILE A 296 25.14 11.95 -1.14
C ILE A 296 26.19 11.38 -2.08
N ILE A 297 26.54 10.11 -1.91
CA ILE A 297 27.52 9.41 -2.72
C ILE A 297 26.88 8.28 -3.53
N ASP A 298 27.39 8.06 -4.74
CA ASP A 298 27.03 6.88 -5.55
C ASP A 298 27.93 5.70 -5.17
N SER A 299 27.36 4.69 -4.53
CA SER A 299 28.08 3.50 -4.08
C SER A 299 28.58 2.61 -5.23
N ASN A 300 28.07 2.79 -6.46
CA ASN A 300 28.59 2.13 -7.66
C ASN A 300 29.91 2.77 -8.13
N ILE A 301 30.14 4.04 -7.80
CA ILE A 301 31.35 4.78 -8.21
C ILE A 301 32.41 4.77 -7.12
N ILE A 302 32.00 4.89 -5.86
CA ILE A 302 32.95 4.91 -4.73
C ILE A 302 32.34 4.14 -3.53
N SER A 303 33.15 3.24 -2.94
CA SER A 303 32.73 2.59 -1.69
C SER A 303 32.76 3.58 -0.52
N ILE A 304 31.87 3.36 0.46
CA ILE A 304 31.83 4.16 1.69
C ILE A 304 33.20 4.22 2.36
N SER A 305 33.88 3.08 2.46
CA SER A 305 35.20 2.95 3.06
C SER A 305 36.23 3.87 2.38
N ASN A 306 36.30 3.85 1.05
CA ASN A 306 37.20 4.70 0.29
C ASN A 306 36.85 6.19 0.40
N PHE A 307 35.58 6.51 0.49
CA PHE A 307 35.11 7.88 0.70
C PHE A 307 35.53 8.39 2.08
N LEU A 308 35.27 7.61 3.14
CA LEU A 308 35.60 7.97 4.50
C LEU A 308 37.13 8.07 4.69
N SER A 309 37.93 7.15 4.14
CA SER A 309 39.37 7.20 4.22
C SER A 309 39.95 8.50 3.65
N LYS A 310 39.41 9.00 2.53
CA LYS A 310 39.83 10.28 1.95
C LYS A 310 39.46 11.48 2.80
N LEU A 311 38.40 11.38 3.60
CA LEU A 311 37.98 12.44 4.51
C LEU A 311 38.78 12.45 5.80
N THR A 312 38.95 11.28 6.44
CA THR A 312 39.67 11.15 7.72
C THR A 312 41.15 11.51 7.65
N ILE A 313 41.76 11.41 6.46
CA ILE A 313 43.15 11.87 6.24
C ILE A 313 43.28 13.41 6.34
N LYS A 314 42.20 14.15 5.98
CA LYS A 314 42.27 15.61 5.82
C LYS A 314 41.54 16.39 6.91
N TYR A 315 40.57 15.78 7.53
CA TYR A 315 39.66 16.46 8.46
C TYR A 315 39.48 15.65 9.74
N ASN A 316 39.39 16.36 10.86
CA ASN A 316 39.07 15.72 12.15
C ASN A 316 37.55 15.48 12.23
N ILE A 317 37.16 14.22 12.14
CA ILE A 317 35.75 13.81 12.14
C ILE A 317 35.37 13.42 13.57
N GLU A 318 34.33 14.08 14.12
CA GLU A 318 33.82 13.81 15.47
C GLU A 318 32.83 12.62 15.45
N ASP A 319 31.93 12.56 14.44
CA ASP A 319 30.97 11.47 14.30
C ASP A 319 30.52 11.30 12.85
N ILE A 320 29.97 10.11 12.52
CA ILE A 320 29.51 9.74 11.18
C ILE A 320 28.20 9.00 11.29
N GLU A 321 27.18 9.52 10.63
CA GLU A 321 25.94 8.80 10.39
C GLU A 321 25.86 8.38 8.92
N ILE A 322 25.51 7.11 8.66
CA ILE A 322 25.36 6.56 7.32
C ILE A 322 23.97 6.01 7.15
N ASP A 323 23.21 6.68 6.33
CA ASP A 323 21.84 6.25 5.99
C ASP A 323 21.82 5.68 4.57
N ASN A 324 21.07 4.60 4.41
CA ASN A 324 20.71 4.14 3.09
C ASN A 324 19.66 5.12 2.50
N GLU A 325 19.63 5.18 1.18
CA GLU A 325 18.55 5.88 0.49
C GLU A 325 17.21 5.39 0.97
N SER A 326 16.29 6.31 1.27
CA SER A 326 14.94 5.97 1.70
C SER A 326 14.20 5.27 0.55
N ILE A 327 13.18 4.48 0.88
CA ILE A 327 12.35 3.87 -0.18
C ILE A 327 11.59 4.93 -0.96
N ASP A 328 11.26 6.06 -0.33
CA ASP A 328 10.64 7.21 -1.00
C ASP A 328 11.54 7.75 -2.11
N ASP A 329 12.84 7.97 -1.83
CA ASP A 329 13.78 8.46 -2.83
C ASP A 329 13.98 7.46 -3.99
N VAL A 330 14.02 6.16 -3.67
CA VAL A 330 14.12 5.09 -4.68
C VAL A 330 12.89 5.06 -5.59
N ILE A 331 11.71 5.23 -5.03
CA ILE A 331 10.45 5.25 -5.78
C ILE A 331 10.34 6.54 -6.62
N LEU A 332 10.75 7.69 -6.08
CA LEU A 332 10.78 8.95 -6.83
C LEU A 332 11.66 8.84 -8.06
N LYS A 333 12.85 8.25 -7.96
CA LYS A 333 13.71 7.99 -9.12
C LYS A 333 13.03 7.11 -10.16
N LEU A 334 12.35 6.05 -9.70
CA LEU A 334 11.59 5.21 -10.61
C LEU A 334 10.51 6.00 -11.34
N TYR A 335 9.81 6.90 -10.68
CA TYR A 335 8.83 7.75 -11.34
C TYR A 335 9.46 8.71 -12.34
N GLU A 336 10.62 9.30 -12.01
CA GLU A 336 11.37 10.15 -12.93
C GLU A 336 11.84 9.37 -14.18
N ASP A 337 12.32 8.13 -14.01
CA ASP A 337 12.73 7.24 -15.12
C ASP A 337 11.55 6.89 -16.05
N TYR A 338 10.31 6.90 -15.56
CA TYR A 338 9.08 6.67 -16.32
C TYR A 338 8.33 7.94 -16.72
N GLU A 339 8.94 9.12 -16.55
CA GLU A 339 8.36 10.45 -16.87
C GLU A 339 6.99 10.68 -16.20
N LEU A 340 6.89 10.39 -14.88
CA LEU A 340 5.67 10.46 -14.07
C LEU A 340 5.66 11.63 -13.09
#